data_55c5e6fdf6118f1e4b9ea124840bb8b5
#
_entry.id   55c5e6fdf6118f1e4b9ea124840bb8b5
#
_cell.length_a   1.000
_cell.length_b   1.000
_cell.length_c   1.000
_cell.angle_alpha   90.00
_cell.angle_beta   90.00
_cell.angle_gamma   90.00
#
_symmetry.space_group_name_H-M   'P 1'
#
loop_
_entity.id
_entity.type
_entity.pdbx_description
1 polymer ?
#
loop_
_entity_poly.entity_id
_entity_poly.type
_entity_poly.pdbx_seq_one_letter_code
_entity_poly.pdbx_strand_id
1 'polypeptide(L)'
;MNTEELNEKLQKSFEELKNNLKKPSILLAGGTGVGKSSLINKIFGRNVAEIGDGKPVTSLIEKFESEDLGVILYDSPGYEVGKVQQFEDEVIDIKKKEAVNLVWYCIQASGHRVTDFDIGTIKKFKENNLPVSIIITKCDLVSEETAKKFKETINKEIGQIDIYEMSSTVEDEFYTKELQKLVSDAIKKLPDILRDAFISAQKVSLDEKWNRAHEAILQHIAIAFAVPFNPIPFSDAPILVANQMTMIARILYIYDLGGLENMLKGETVSVIISQLISNFAKTLALNILAFIPAIGPLIKGLINGGVASLITLSLGEAVNISCYKIYESVLNGNKDIEEQMKMFGDMVQKYATEYFKEKKKPEDYKKPE
;
A
#
# COMPACT_ATOMS: atom_id res chain seq x y z
N MET A 1 23.70 19.37 12.98
CA MET A 1 22.53 18.56 13.33
C MET A 1 23.06 17.26 13.89
N ASN A 2 22.73 16.91 15.10
CA ASN A 2 23.18 15.67 15.73
C ASN A 2 22.24 14.51 15.35
N THR A 3 22.61 13.29 15.73
CA THR A 3 21.84 12.08 15.40
C THR A 3 20.45 12.09 16.05
N GLU A 4 20.32 12.69 17.22
CA GLU A 4 19.10 12.78 18.00
C GLU A 4 18.08 13.71 17.31
N GLU A 5 18.52 14.87 16.84
CA GLU A 5 17.69 15.81 16.05
C GLU A 5 17.18 15.22 14.73
N LEU A 6 17.97 14.34 14.11
CA LEU A 6 17.56 13.66 12.88
C LEU A 6 16.52 12.58 13.15
N ASN A 7 16.66 11.84 14.27
CA ASN A 7 15.68 10.87 14.72
C ASN A 7 14.33 11.52 14.98
N GLU A 8 14.33 12.60 15.77
CA GLU A 8 13.12 13.34 16.07
C GLU A 8 12.41 13.83 14.80
N LYS A 9 13.19 14.32 13.83
CA LYS A 9 12.63 14.78 12.55
C LYS A 9 12.03 13.64 11.73
N LEU A 10 12.68 12.48 11.67
CA LEU A 10 12.15 11.32 10.94
C LEU A 10 10.87 10.81 11.59
N GLN A 11 10.87 10.64 12.93
CA GLN A 11 9.67 10.24 13.67
C GLN A 11 8.53 11.23 13.45
N LYS A 12 8.81 12.52 13.58
CA LYS A 12 7.82 13.57 13.33
C LYS A 12 7.27 13.51 11.90
N SER A 13 8.14 13.35 10.90
CA SER A 13 7.72 13.22 9.51
C SER A 13 6.84 11.99 9.28
N PHE A 14 7.15 10.87 9.95
CA PHE A 14 6.36 9.64 9.86
C PHE A 14 4.98 9.80 10.51
N GLU A 15 4.92 10.38 11.70
CA GLU A 15 3.66 10.67 12.40
C GLU A 15 2.79 11.68 11.64
N GLU A 16 3.39 12.77 11.14
CA GLU A 16 2.69 13.75 10.31
C GLU A 16 2.14 13.10 9.02
N LEU A 17 2.91 12.22 8.40
CA LEU A 17 2.47 11.47 7.23
C LEU A 17 1.27 10.58 7.58
N LYS A 18 1.40 9.73 8.63
CA LYS A 18 0.33 8.82 9.08
C LYS A 18 -0.96 9.56 9.41
N ASN A 19 -0.87 10.69 10.10
CA ASN A 19 -2.03 11.48 10.51
C ASN A 19 -2.70 12.26 9.36
N ASN A 20 -1.96 12.61 8.31
CA ASN A 20 -2.46 13.40 7.18
C ASN A 20 -2.91 12.55 5.99
N LEU A 21 -2.60 11.25 5.96
CA LEU A 21 -3.01 10.37 4.89
C LEU A 21 -4.50 10.08 4.94
N LYS A 22 -5.16 10.30 3.80
CA LYS A 22 -6.54 9.92 3.62
C LYS A 22 -6.63 8.43 3.29
N LYS A 23 -7.51 7.74 4.00
CA LYS A 23 -7.77 6.31 3.79
C LYS A 23 -8.83 6.12 2.71
N PRO A 24 -8.62 5.24 1.72
CA PRO A 24 -9.70 4.86 0.81
C PRO A 24 -10.74 4.02 1.51
N SER A 25 -11.98 4.15 1.08
CA SER A 25 -13.10 3.37 1.56
C SER A 25 -13.53 2.32 0.54
N ILE A 26 -13.75 1.11 1.02
CA ILE A 26 -14.11 -0.06 0.23
C ILE A 26 -15.42 -0.63 0.76
N LEU A 27 -16.43 -0.70 -0.09
CA LEU A 27 -17.68 -1.39 0.21
C LEU A 27 -17.57 -2.85 -0.22
N LEU A 28 -17.81 -3.75 0.72
CA LEU A 28 -17.95 -5.17 0.50
C LEU A 28 -19.43 -5.52 0.36
N ALA A 29 -19.82 -5.99 -0.80
CA ALA A 29 -21.19 -6.36 -1.09
C ALA A 29 -21.27 -7.84 -1.52
N GLY A 30 -22.44 -8.44 -1.37
CA GLY A 30 -22.71 -9.83 -1.72
C GLY A 30 -23.41 -10.59 -0.61
N GLY A 31 -23.95 -11.76 -0.92
CA GLY A 31 -24.73 -12.59 -0.02
C GLY A 31 -23.99 -13.03 1.25
N THR A 32 -24.72 -13.55 2.22
CA THR A 32 -24.13 -14.14 3.43
C THR A 32 -23.28 -15.37 3.08
N GLY A 33 -22.10 -15.49 3.68
CA GLY A 33 -21.23 -16.65 3.50
C GLY A 33 -20.56 -16.78 2.12
N VAL A 34 -20.67 -15.75 1.26
CA VAL A 34 -20.02 -15.76 -0.07
C VAL A 34 -18.51 -15.60 -0.03
N GLY A 35 -17.89 -15.23 1.09
CA GLY A 35 -16.43 -15.12 1.23
C GLY A 35 -15.89 -13.70 1.30
N LYS A 36 -16.71 -12.69 1.64
CA LYS A 36 -16.27 -11.29 1.82
C LYS A 36 -15.13 -11.16 2.83
N SER A 37 -15.31 -11.69 4.04
CA SER A 37 -14.28 -11.66 5.09
C SER A 37 -13.00 -12.41 4.68
N SER A 38 -13.13 -13.51 3.93
CA SER A 38 -11.96 -14.24 3.40
C SER A 38 -11.16 -13.42 2.40
N LEU A 39 -11.85 -12.64 1.54
CA LEU A 39 -11.21 -11.73 0.59
C LEU A 39 -10.41 -10.65 1.34
N ILE A 40 -11.03 -10.00 2.31
CA ILE A 40 -10.39 -8.97 3.13
C ILE A 40 -9.16 -9.51 3.85
N ASN A 41 -9.28 -10.68 4.48
CA ASN A 41 -8.16 -11.29 5.20
C ASN A 41 -7.02 -11.70 4.27
N LYS A 42 -7.31 -12.08 3.01
CA LYS A 42 -6.26 -12.35 2.01
C LYS A 42 -5.56 -11.09 1.55
N ILE A 43 -6.28 -9.99 1.34
CA ILE A 43 -5.69 -8.75 0.80
C ILE A 43 -4.97 -7.95 1.89
N PHE A 44 -5.54 -7.83 3.08
CA PHE A 44 -5.02 -6.94 4.12
C PHE A 44 -4.36 -7.69 5.31
N GLY A 45 -4.39 -9.01 5.32
CA GLY A 45 -3.81 -9.85 6.37
C GLY A 45 -4.87 -10.54 7.24
N ARG A 46 -4.42 -11.53 8.01
CA ARG A 46 -5.33 -12.31 8.87
C ARG A 46 -5.93 -11.44 9.96
N ASN A 47 -7.19 -11.70 10.27
CA ASN A 47 -8.00 -11.10 11.34
C ASN A 47 -8.45 -9.64 11.12
N VAL A 48 -8.24 -9.05 9.95
CA VAL A 48 -8.78 -7.71 9.68
C VAL A 48 -10.31 -7.68 9.78
N ALA A 49 -10.98 -8.76 9.36
CA ALA A 49 -12.44 -8.89 9.50
C ALA A 49 -12.91 -9.11 10.96
N GLU A 50 -11.97 -9.38 11.90
CA GLU A 50 -12.23 -9.51 13.33
C GLU A 50 -11.74 -8.28 14.13
N ILE A 51 -10.89 -7.44 13.52
CA ILE A 51 -10.30 -6.26 14.15
C ILE A 51 -11.20 -5.06 13.86
N GLY A 52 -12.14 -4.84 14.70
CA GLY A 52 -12.91 -3.61 14.74
C GLY A 52 -14.26 -3.88 15.38
N ASP A 53 -14.62 -3.11 16.37
CA ASP A 53 -15.99 -2.96 16.78
C ASP A 53 -16.73 -2.31 15.61
N GLY A 54 -17.33 -3.15 14.75
CA GLY A 54 -18.16 -2.70 13.64
C GLY A 54 -19.18 -1.70 14.14
N LYS A 55 -19.07 -0.46 13.70
CA LYS A 55 -20.05 0.56 14.07
C LYS A 55 -21.13 0.57 12.99
N PRO A 56 -22.39 0.31 13.34
CA PRO A 56 -23.46 0.41 12.38
C PRO A 56 -23.54 1.85 11.84
N VAL A 57 -23.42 1.99 10.52
CA VAL A 57 -23.62 3.26 9.80
C VAL A 57 -25.06 3.39 9.37
N THR A 58 -25.67 2.23 9.05
CA THR A 58 -27.07 2.06 8.71
C THR A 58 -27.57 0.76 9.32
N SER A 59 -28.81 0.40 9.07
CA SER A 59 -29.39 -0.87 9.56
C SER A 59 -28.79 -2.11 8.88
N LEU A 60 -28.13 -1.94 7.71
CA LEU A 60 -27.63 -3.02 6.87
C LEU A 60 -26.13 -2.88 6.51
N ILE A 61 -25.43 -1.89 7.02
CA ILE A 61 -24.01 -1.68 6.68
C ILE A 61 -23.23 -1.29 7.94
N GLU A 62 -22.16 -2.03 8.19
CA GLU A 62 -21.23 -1.77 9.27
C GLU A 62 -19.94 -1.16 8.75
N LYS A 63 -19.37 -0.18 9.47
CA LYS A 63 -18.12 0.46 9.16
C LYS A 63 -17.03 -0.10 10.07
N PHE A 64 -15.96 -0.59 9.47
CA PHE A 64 -14.75 -1.01 10.16
C PHE A 64 -13.64 -0.03 9.84
N GLU A 65 -13.14 0.63 10.86
CA GLU A 65 -12.03 1.57 10.76
C GLU A 65 -11.11 1.37 11.95
N SER A 66 -9.82 1.17 11.70
CA SER A 66 -8.77 1.10 12.70
C SER A 66 -7.69 2.11 12.37
N GLU A 67 -7.03 2.68 13.37
CA GLU A 67 -5.91 3.61 13.16
C GLU A 67 -4.78 2.96 12.37
N ASP A 68 -4.54 1.66 12.60
CA ASP A 68 -3.46 0.91 11.96
C ASP A 68 -3.81 0.37 10.57
N LEU A 69 -5.09 0.34 10.21
CA LEU A 69 -5.52 -0.10 8.89
C LEU A 69 -5.59 1.09 7.92
N GLY A 70 -4.80 1.04 6.86
CA GLY A 70 -4.74 2.08 5.82
C GLY A 70 -5.99 2.19 4.93
N VAL A 71 -7.09 1.50 5.27
CA VAL A 71 -8.37 1.50 4.55
C VAL A 71 -9.55 1.57 5.51
N ILE A 72 -10.68 2.07 5.01
CA ILE A 72 -11.97 2.02 5.68
C ILE A 72 -12.81 0.95 4.98
N LEU A 73 -13.34 -0.01 5.73
CA LEU A 73 -14.15 -1.07 5.17
C LEU A 73 -15.62 -0.85 5.56
N TYR A 74 -16.51 -0.95 4.58
CA TYR A 74 -17.93 -1.03 4.79
C TYR A 74 -18.36 -2.46 4.46
N ASP A 75 -18.82 -3.23 5.44
CA ASP A 75 -19.36 -4.58 5.23
C ASP A 75 -20.87 -4.56 5.24
N SER A 76 -21.46 -5.17 4.23
CA SER A 76 -22.86 -5.51 4.25
C SER A 76 -23.03 -6.89 4.88
N PRO A 77 -23.85 -7.07 5.92
CA PRO A 77 -24.00 -8.35 6.62
C PRO A 77 -24.59 -9.48 5.76
N GLY A 78 -24.66 -9.27 4.47
CA GLY A 78 -25.30 -10.18 3.53
C GLY A 78 -26.79 -9.86 3.45
N TYR A 79 -27.25 -9.62 2.24
CA TYR A 79 -28.66 -9.33 2.05
C TYR A 79 -29.50 -10.59 2.20
N GLU A 80 -30.58 -10.48 2.95
CA GLU A 80 -31.68 -11.43 2.95
C GLU A 80 -32.66 -11.06 1.84
N VAL A 81 -33.22 -12.09 1.20
CA VAL A 81 -34.28 -11.93 0.19
C VAL A 81 -35.41 -11.10 0.80
N GLY A 82 -35.66 -9.90 0.29
CA GLY A 82 -36.71 -8.98 0.76
C GLY A 82 -36.21 -7.60 1.25
N LYS A 83 -34.91 -7.39 1.47
CA LYS A 83 -34.34 -6.08 1.93
C LYS A 83 -33.51 -5.38 0.88
N VAL A 84 -33.69 -5.75 -0.36
CA VAL A 84 -32.91 -5.33 -1.54
C VAL A 84 -32.91 -3.84 -1.75
N GLN A 85 -34.06 -3.26 -1.88
CA GLN A 85 -34.25 -1.85 -2.14
C GLN A 85 -33.65 -0.99 -1.03
N GLN A 86 -33.86 -1.42 0.22
CA GLN A 86 -33.29 -0.74 1.38
C GLN A 86 -31.76 -0.76 1.36
N PHE A 87 -31.13 -1.90 1.04
CA PHE A 87 -29.67 -2.02 0.94
C PHE A 87 -29.11 -1.08 -0.14
N GLU A 88 -29.72 -1.06 -1.32
CA GLU A 88 -29.29 -0.21 -2.41
C GLU A 88 -29.42 1.28 -2.07
N ASP A 89 -30.51 1.67 -1.44
CA ASP A 89 -30.74 3.05 -1.02
C ASP A 89 -29.73 3.47 0.07
N GLU A 90 -29.43 2.59 1.03
CA GLU A 90 -28.43 2.81 2.07
C GLU A 90 -27.00 2.97 1.49
N VAL A 91 -26.61 2.16 0.48
CA VAL A 91 -25.32 2.31 -0.19
C VAL A 91 -25.22 3.65 -0.92
N ILE A 92 -26.30 4.07 -1.59
CA ILE A 92 -26.35 5.37 -2.28
C ILE A 92 -26.27 6.52 -1.27
N ASP A 93 -26.91 6.38 -0.11
CA ASP A 93 -26.87 7.40 0.94
C ASP A 93 -25.49 7.49 1.61
N ILE A 94 -24.80 6.36 1.80
CA ILE A 94 -23.42 6.36 2.27
C ILE A 94 -22.52 7.06 1.24
N LYS A 95 -22.69 6.77 -0.06
CA LYS A 95 -21.94 7.46 -1.12
C LYS A 95 -22.15 8.98 -1.09
N LYS A 96 -23.34 9.46 -0.75
CA LYS A 96 -23.62 10.90 -0.65
C LYS A 96 -22.97 11.54 0.58
N LYS A 97 -22.87 10.81 1.69
CA LYS A 97 -22.37 11.27 2.99
C LYS A 97 -20.86 11.04 3.14
N GLU A 98 -20.39 9.88 2.72
CA GLU A 98 -19.02 9.42 2.79
C GLU A 98 -18.59 8.90 1.41
N ALA A 99 -17.41 9.28 0.94
CA ALA A 99 -16.94 8.85 -0.38
C ALA A 99 -16.64 7.34 -0.36
N VAL A 100 -17.47 6.52 -1.00
CA VAL A 100 -17.11 5.14 -1.33
C VAL A 100 -16.20 5.15 -2.56
N ASN A 101 -14.95 4.72 -2.39
CA ASN A 101 -13.94 4.76 -3.45
C ASN A 101 -13.96 3.52 -4.32
N LEU A 102 -14.25 2.34 -3.74
CA LEU A 102 -14.27 1.04 -4.44
C LEU A 102 -15.46 0.22 -3.93
N VAL A 103 -16.03 -0.60 -4.81
CA VAL A 103 -17.01 -1.63 -4.46
C VAL A 103 -16.47 -2.98 -4.91
N TRP A 104 -16.31 -3.90 -3.97
CA TRP A 104 -15.98 -5.29 -4.23
C TRP A 104 -17.23 -6.16 -4.02
N TYR A 105 -17.85 -6.56 -5.12
CA TYR A 105 -19.05 -7.36 -5.12
C TYR A 105 -18.71 -8.85 -5.22
N CYS A 106 -18.94 -9.60 -4.13
CA CYS A 106 -18.57 -11.00 -4.02
C CYS A 106 -19.75 -11.91 -4.42
N ILE A 107 -19.49 -12.85 -5.33
CA ILE A 107 -20.46 -13.87 -5.76
C ILE A 107 -19.76 -15.23 -5.68
N GLN A 108 -20.36 -16.23 -5.02
CA GLN A 108 -19.74 -17.56 -4.92
C GLN A 108 -19.97 -18.39 -6.18
N ALA A 109 -18.92 -19.02 -6.73
CA ALA A 109 -19.02 -19.89 -7.91
C ALA A 109 -19.86 -21.14 -7.66
N SER A 110 -19.78 -21.73 -6.46
CA SER A 110 -20.45 -22.97 -6.08
C SER A 110 -21.99 -22.90 -6.10
N GLY A 111 -22.55 -21.68 -6.12
CA GLY A 111 -24.01 -21.49 -6.27
C GLY A 111 -24.51 -21.66 -7.70
N HIS A 112 -23.61 -21.72 -8.69
CA HIS A 112 -23.89 -21.86 -10.13
C HIS A 112 -24.87 -20.83 -10.72
N ARG A 113 -25.21 -19.75 -9.99
CA ARG A 113 -26.16 -18.73 -10.43
C ARG A 113 -25.72 -17.34 -10.01
N VAL A 114 -25.74 -16.42 -10.96
CA VAL A 114 -25.88 -15.00 -10.68
C VAL A 114 -27.36 -14.73 -10.56
N THR A 115 -27.81 -14.22 -9.45
CA THR A 115 -29.25 -13.96 -9.25
C THR A 115 -29.66 -12.66 -9.95
N ASP A 116 -30.96 -12.55 -10.31
CA ASP A 116 -31.50 -11.28 -10.84
C ASP A 116 -31.25 -10.11 -9.88
N PHE A 117 -31.16 -10.44 -8.61
CA PHE A 117 -30.81 -9.51 -7.55
C PHE A 117 -29.36 -8.99 -7.69
N ASP A 118 -28.38 -9.90 -7.81
CA ASP A 118 -26.97 -9.50 -8.00
C ASP A 118 -26.84 -8.60 -9.23
N ILE A 119 -27.49 -9.00 -10.32
CA ILE A 119 -27.48 -8.25 -11.59
C ILE A 119 -28.09 -6.85 -11.39
N GLY A 120 -29.25 -6.76 -10.75
CA GLY A 120 -29.96 -5.51 -10.50
C GLY A 120 -29.12 -4.57 -9.63
N THR A 121 -28.57 -5.06 -8.52
CA THR A 121 -27.75 -4.29 -7.59
C THR A 121 -26.47 -3.78 -8.25
N ILE A 122 -25.76 -4.62 -8.99
CA ILE A 122 -24.54 -4.22 -9.69
C ILE A 122 -24.84 -3.15 -10.76
N LYS A 123 -25.93 -3.31 -11.53
CA LYS A 123 -26.36 -2.31 -12.51
C LYS A 123 -26.65 -0.97 -11.83
N LYS A 124 -27.37 -0.98 -10.72
CA LYS A 124 -27.70 0.24 -9.96
C LYS A 124 -26.45 0.92 -9.40
N PHE A 125 -25.44 0.15 -8.93
CA PHE A 125 -24.16 0.71 -8.50
C PHE A 125 -23.41 1.35 -9.67
N LYS A 126 -23.39 0.74 -10.85
CA LYS A 126 -22.79 1.32 -12.08
C LYS A 126 -23.51 2.60 -12.50
N GLU A 127 -24.84 2.61 -12.51
CA GLU A 127 -25.66 3.80 -12.84
C GLU A 127 -25.37 4.98 -11.90
N ASN A 128 -25.04 4.67 -10.65
CA ASN A 128 -24.62 5.67 -9.67
C ASN A 128 -23.12 5.97 -9.70
N ASN A 129 -22.39 5.56 -10.74
CA ASN A 129 -20.94 5.78 -10.90
C ASN A 129 -20.11 5.29 -9.70
N LEU A 130 -20.45 4.14 -9.13
CA LEU A 130 -19.61 3.45 -8.17
C LEU A 130 -18.60 2.58 -8.91
N PRO A 131 -17.29 2.60 -8.55
CA PRO A 131 -16.27 1.76 -9.17
C PRO A 131 -16.42 0.31 -8.69
N VAL A 132 -17.24 -0.47 -9.39
CA VAL A 132 -17.53 -1.87 -9.03
C VAL A 132 -16.52 -2.82 -9.67
N SER A 133 -16.04 -3.78 -8.88
CA SER A 133 -15.33 -4.98 -9.33
C SER A 133 -16.07 -6.20 -8.79
N ILE A 134 -16.21 -7.23 -9.61
CA ILE A 134 -16.85 -8.50 -9.21
C ILE A 134 -15.77 -9.49 -8.82
N ILE A 135 -15.92 -10.14 -7.68
CA ILE A 135 -15.03 -11.18 -7.19
C ILE A 135 -15.82 -12.47 -7.11
N ILE A 136 -15.49 -13.41 -7.99
CA ILE A 136 -16.03 -14.76 -7.96
C ILE A 136 -15.21 -15.55 -6.94
N THR A 137 -15.84 -15.94 -5.86
CA THR A 137 -15.22 -16.65 -4.74
C THR A 137 -15.49 -18.14 -4.81
N LYS A 138 -14.72 -18.94 -4.06
CA LYS A 138 -14.84 -20.41 -4.00
C LYS A 138 -14.72 -21.07 -5.39
N CYS A 139 -13.85 -20.53 -6.23
CA CYS A 139 -13.64 -21.04 -7.58
C CYS A 139 -12.99 -22.43 -7.59
N ASP A 140 -12.29 -22.80 -6.53
CA ASP A 140 -11.74 -24.12 -6.27
C ASP A 140 -12.80 -25.24 -6.13
N LEU A 141 -14.05 -24.87 -5.88
CA LEU A 141 -15.17 -25.83 -5.75
C LEU A 141 -15.91 -26.12 -7.06
N VAL A 142 -15.46 -25.53 -8.17
CA VAL A 142 -16.07 -25.72 -9.50
C VAL A 142 -15.01 -26.01 -10.55
N SER A 143 -15.40 -26.59 -11.71
CA SER A 143 -14.47 -26.75 -12.82
C SER A 143 -14.17 -25.40 -13.50
N GLU A 144 -13.02 -25.31 -14.17
CA GLU A 144 -12.63 -24.13 -14.96
C GLU A 144 -13.68 -23.77 -16.01
N GLU A 145 -14.29 -24.78 -16.65
CA GLU A 145 -15.36 -24.57 -17.62
C GLU A 145 -16.58 -23.91 -16.97
N THR A 146 -16.93 -24.33 -15.76
CA THR A 146 -18.03 -23.73 -14.99
C THR A 146 -17.71 -22.28 -14.62
N ALA A 147 -16.50 -22.00 -14.11
CA ALA A 147 -16.07 -20.66 -13.78
C ALA A 147 -16.09 -19.74 -15.02
N LYS A 148 -15.62 -20.23 -16.16
CA LYS A 148 -15.65 -19.49 -17.42
C LYS A 148 -17.08 -19.16 -17.88
N LYS A 149 -17.99 -20.14 -17.89
CA LYS A 149 -19.40 -19.92 -18.21
C LYS A 149 -20.07 -18.92 -17.27
N PHE A 150 -19.65 -18.94 -16.01
CA PHE A 150 -20.15 -18.00 -15.01
C PHE A 150 -19.73 -16.56 -15.33
N LYS A 151 -18.46 -16.34 -15.67
CA LYS A 151 -17.96 -15.03 -16.15
C LYS A 151 -18.68 -14.56 -17.42
N GLU A 152 -18.87 -15.45 -18.38
CA GLU A 152 -19.60 -15.15 -19.63
C GLU A 152 -21.02 -14.70 -19.35
N THR A 153 -21.71 -15.37 -18.42
CA THR A 153 -23.07 -15.01 -17.99
C THR A 153 -23.11 -13.61 -17.36
N ILE A 154 -22.18 -13.33 -16.45
CA ILE A 154 -22.07 -12.01 -15.82
C ILE A 154 -21.86 -10.91 -16.87
N ASN A 155 -20.91 -11.10 -17.78
CA ASN A 155 -20.62 -10.14 -18.84
C ASN A 155 -21.80 -9.93 -19.81
N LYS A 156 -22.56 -10.99 -20.09
CA LYS A 156 -23.75 -10.90 -20.93
C LYS A 156 -24.86 -10.07 -20.27
N GLU A 157 -25.09 -10.23 -18.95
CA GLU A 157 -26.18 -9.60 -18.23
C GLU A 157 -25.85 -8.17 -17.76
N ILE A 158 -24.59 -7.90 -17.38
CA ILE A 158 -24.16 -6.66 -16.76
C ILE A 158 -23.37 -5.76 -17.74
N GLY A 159 -22.87 -6.35 -18.85
CA GLY A 159 -21.95 -5.71 -19.77
C GLY A 159 -20.51 -5.77 -19.24
N GLN A 160 -19.60 -5.06 -19.90
CA GLN A 160 -18.19 -5.07 -19.54
C GLN A 160 -17.97 -4.56 -18.11
N ILE A 161 -17.35 -5.41 -17.29
CA ILE A 161 -17.00 -5.14 -15.90
C ILE A 161 -15.76 -5.97 -15.53
N ASP A 162 -14.96 -5.48 -14.57
CA ASP A 162 -13.80 -6.22 -14.08
C ASP A 162 -14.23 -7.39 -13.20
N ILE A 163 -13.78 -8.59 -13.53
CA ILE A 163 -14.13 -9.84 -12.83
C ILE A 163 -12.85 -10.57 -12.47
N TYR A 164 -12.73 -10.95 -11.20
CA TYR A 164 -11.58 -11.69 -10.64
C TYR A 164 -12.05 -12.99 -10.00
N GLU A 165 -11.22 -14.02 -10.10
CA GLU A 165 -11.47 -15.32 -9.47
C GLU A 165 -10.65 -15.48 -8.19
N MET A 166 -11.25 -16.06 -7.15
CA MET A 166 -10.59 -16.27 -5.87
C MET A 166 -10.92 -17.63 -5.27
N SER A 167 -9.90 -18.26 -4.70
CA SER A 167 -10.04 -19.29 -3.67
C SER A 167 -9.48 -18.80 -2.33
N SER A 168 -10.14 -19.15 -1.23
CA SER A 168 -9.63 -18.89 0.12
C SER A 168 -8.89 -20.08 0.72
N THR A 169 -9.07 -21.27 0.15
CA THR A 169 -8.59 -22.56 0.67
C THR A 169 -7.41 -23.10 -0.11
N VAL A 170 -7.32 -22.79 -1.40
CA VAL A 170 -6.26 -23.26 -2.28
C VAL A 170 -5.26 -22.13 -2.52
N GLU A 171 -3.99 -22.40 -2.23
CA GLU A 171 -2.87 -21.54 -2.60
C GLU A 171 -2.36 -21.99 -3.99
N ASP A 172 -2.82 -21.29 -5.01
CA ASP A 172 -2.49 -21.55 -6.41
C ASP A 172 -1.99 -20.25 -7.04
N GLU A 173 -1.03 -20.37 -7.96
CA GLU A 173 -0.43 -19.25 -8.66
C GLU A 173 -1.46 -18.45 -9.46
N PHE A 174 -2.46 -19.12 -10.02
CA PHE A 174 -3.54 -18.49 -10.77
C PHE A 174 -4.35 -17.54 -9.87
N TYR A 175 -4.83 -18.03 -8.71
CA TYR A 175 -5.61 -17.20 -7.78
C TYR A 175 -4.77 -16.08 -7.15
N THR A 176 -3.48 -16.32 -6.94
CA THR A 176 -2.54 -15.28 -6.48
C THR A 176 -2.43 -14.16 -7.51
N LYS A 177 -2.28 -14.49 -8.79
CA LYS A 177 -2.23 -13.51 -9.90
C LYS A 177 -3.55 -12.74 -10.04
N GLU A 178 -4.69 -13.40 -9.90
CA GLU A 178 -6.00 -12.73 -9.95
C GLU A 178 -6.16 -11.72 -8.78
N LEU A 179 -5.70 -12.05 -7.58
CA LEU A 179 -5.69 -11.11 -6.44
C LEU A 179 -4.72 -9.95 -6.68
N GLN A 180 -3.52 -10.20 -7.21
CA GLN A 180 -2.58 -9.15 -7.58
C GLN A 180 -3.17 -8.20 -8.61
N LYS A 181 -3.89 -8.75 -9.60
CA LYS A 181 -4.59 -7.96 -10.61
C LYS A 181 -5.71 -7.12 -10.01
N LEU A 182 -6.52 -7.68 -9.10
CA LEU A 182 -7.55 -6.93 -8.38
C LEU A 182 -6.93 -5.75 -7.62
N VAL A 183 -5.82 -5.96 -6.92
CA VAL A 183 -5.10 -4.92 -6.18
C VAL A 183 -4.56 -3.85 -7.13
N SER A 184 -3.90 -4.23 -8.21
CA SER A 184 -3.35 -3.29 -9.21
C SER A 184 -4.45 -2.44 -9.85
N ASP A 185 -5.58 -3.05 -10.23
CA ASP A 185 -6.69 -2.33 -10.85
C ASP A 185 -7.44 -1.45 -9.83
N ALA A 186 -7.50 -1.85 -8.55
CA ALA A 186 -8.00 -1.01 -7.48
C ALA A 186 -7.14 0.27 -7.31
N ILE A 187 -5.81 0.13 -7.32
CA ILE A 187 -4.87 1.26 -7.24
C ILE A 187 -5.09 2.24 -8.41
N LYS A 188 -5.28 1.75 -9.63
CA LYS A 188 -5.54 2.59 -10.82
C LYS A 188 -6.84 3.39 -10.70
N LYS A 189 -7.88 2.80 -10.08
CA LYS A 189 -9.18 3.44 -9.86
C LYS A 189 -9.14 4.50 -8.74
N LEU A 190 -8.17 4.42 -7.82
CA LEU A 190 -8.05 5.34 -6.70
C LEU A 190 -7.39 6.67 -7.10
N PRO A 191 -7.89 7.81 -6.60
CA PRO A 191 -7.17 9.07 -6.63
C PRO A 191 -5.77 8.95 -6.01
N ASP A 192 -4.80 9.67 -6.54
CA ASP A 192 -3.39 9.55 -6.11
C ASP A 192 -3.20 9.73 -4.59
N ILE A 193 -3.93 10.66 -3.98
CA ILE A 193 -3.87 10.95 -2.54
C ILE A 193 -4.29 9.77 -1.65
N LEU A 194 -4.99 8.78 -2.19
CA LEU A 194 -5.45 7.59 -1.47
C LEU A 194 -4.57 6.36 -1.70
N ARG A 195 -3.68 6.40 -2.71
CA ARG A 195 -2.89 5.25 -3.14
C ARG A 195 -1.88 4.78 -2.10
N ASP A 196 -1.18 5.72 -1.46
CA ASP A 196 -0.16 5.37 -0.46
C ASP A 196 -0.77 4.55 0.69
N ALA A 197 -1.94 4.95 1.20
CA ALA A 197 -2.63 4.25 2.26
C ALA A 197 -3.11 2.85 1.84
N PHE A 198 -3.67 2.73 0.64
CA PHE A 198 -4.10 1.43 0.10
C PHE A 198 -2.93 0.48 -0.14
N ILE A 199 -1.86 0.99 -0.76
CA ILE A 199 -0.66 0.19 -1.07
C ILE A 199 0.05 -0.23 0.21
N SER A 200 0.09 0.64 1.22
CA SER A 200 0.60 0.29 2.54
C SER A 200 -0.19 -0.86 3.16
N ALA A 201 -1.52 -0.77 3.16
CA ALA A 201 -2.39 -1.75 3.80
C ALA A 201 -2.37 -3.14 3.14
N GLN A 202 -2.27 -3.23 1.81
CA GLN A 202 -2.35 -4.50 1.09
C GLN A 202 -1.09 -5.37 1.27
N LYS A 203 -1.27 -6.69 1.32
CA LYS A 203 -0.20 -7.69 1.52
C LYS A 203 0.01 -8.61 0.30
N VAL A 204 -0.70 -8.36 -0.80
CA VAL A 204 -0.76 -9.24 -1.97
C VAL A 204 0.33 -8.94 -2.99
N SER A 205 0.64 -7.66 -3.19
CA SER A 205 1.58 -7.22 -4.23
C SER A 205 2.72 -6.39 -3.67
N LEU A 206 3.87 -7.02 -3.55
CA LEU A 206 5.13 -6.35 -3.21
C LEU A 206 5.61 -5.44 -4.36
N ASP A 207 5.28 -5.80 -5.60
CA ASP A 207 5.60 -5.02 -6.79
C ASP A 207 4.93 -3.64 -6.76
N GLU A 208 3.69 -3.54 -6.31
CA GLU A 208 3.00 -2.25 -6.17
C GLU A 208 3.65 -1.37 -5.09
N LYS A 209 4.18 -1.98 -4.02
CA LYS A 209 4.96 -1.24 -3.01
C LYS A 209 6.26 -0.70 -3.59
N TRP A 210 6.99 -1.53 -4.35
CA TRP A 210 8.21 -1.12 -5.04
C TRP A 210 7.96 0.05 -5.99
N ASN A 211 6.99 -0.10 -6.89
CA ASN A 211 6.66 0.91 -7.88
C ASN A 211 6.24 2.23 -7.22
N ARG A 212 5.42 2.17 -6.18
CA ARG A 212 4.97 3.38 -5.48
C ARG A 212 6.09 4.09 -4.71
N ALA A 213 6.99 3.33 -4.10
CA ALA A 213 8.17 3.88 -3.45
C ALA A 213 9.09 4.56 -4.49
N HIS A 214 9.29 3.95 -5.65
CA HIS A 214 10.03 4.56 -6.76
C HIS A 214 9.38 5.86 -7.24
N GLU A 215 8.06 5.89 -7.45
CA GLU A 215 7.32 7.13 -7.78
C GLU A 215 7.51 8.22 -6.72
N ALA A 216 7.43 7.86 -5.43
CA ALA A 216 7.68 8.79 -4.33
C ALA A 216 9.10 9.38 -4.40
N ILE A 217 10.12 8.57 -4.68
CA ILE A 217 11.50 9.01 -4.86
C ILE A 217 11.60 10.03 -5.98
N LEU A 218 10.99 9.77 -7.15
CA LEU A 218 11.00 10.69 -8.29
C LEU A 218 10.37 12.04 -7.95
N GLN A 219 9.28 12.06 -7.17
CA GLN A 219 8.66 13.31 -6.71
C GLN A 219 9.62 14.11 -5.81
N HIS A 220 10.31 13.44 -4.88
CA HIS A 220 11.27 14.09 -3.99
C HIS A 220 12.56 14.55 -4.70
N ILE A 221 12.98 13.88 -5.78
CA ILE A 221 14.06 14.33 -6.66
C ILE A 221 13.68 15.65 -7.34
N ALA A 222 12.45 15.76 -7.83
CA ALA A 222 11.97 17.00 -8.44
C ALA A 222 12.00 18.17 -7.45
N ILE A 223 11.63 17.93 -6.19
CA ILE A 223 11.73 18.93 -5.12
C ILE A 223 13.21 19.30 -4.87
N ALA A 224 14.09 18.31 -4.74
CA ALA A 224 15.51 18.54 -4.52
C ALA A 224 16.17 19.35 -5.65
N PHE A 225 15.75 19.12 -6.90
CA PHE A 225 16.20 19.86 -8.07
C PHE A 225 15.72 21.31 -8.07
N ALA A 226 14.50 21.55 -7.55
CA ALA A 226 13.90 22.88 -7.51
C ALA A 226 14.41 23.80 -6.39
N VAL A 227 15.19 23.26 -5.43
CA VAL A 227 15.81 24.06 -4.36
C VAL A 227 16.82 25.01 -4.99
N PRO A 228 16.65 26.35 -4.83
CA PRO A 228 17.57 27.33 -5.42
C PRO A 228 18.99 27.12 -4.88
N PHE A 229 19.97 27.13 -5.77
CA PHE A 229 21.36 27.10 -5.34
C PHE A 229 21.70 28.42 -4.61
N ASN A 230 22.02 28.32 -3.33
CA ASN A 230 22.57 29.42 -2.57
C ASN A 230 24.11 29.32 -2.57
N PRO A 231 24.84 30.36 -2.98
CA PRO A 231 26.32 30.33 -2.98
C PRO A 231 26.94 30.24 -1.56
N ILE A 232 26.12 30.36 -0.52
CA ILE A 232 26.55 30.15 0.87
C ILE A 232 26.61 28.64 1.12
N PRO A 233 27.78 28.04 1.38
CA PRO A 233 27.88 26.61 1.65
C PRO A 233 26.98 26.19 2.80
N PHE A 234 26.21 25.09 2.58
CA PHE A 234 25.31 24.47 3.57
C PHE A 234 24.04 25.25 3.97
N SER A 235 23.75 26.40 3.35
CA SER A 235 22.50 27.14 3.63
C SER A 235 21.24 26.34 3.24
N ASP A 236 21.34 25.50 2.21
CA ASP A 236 20.24 24.70 1.67
C ASP A 236 20.13 23.31 2.33
N ALA A 237 21.16 22.91 3.11
CA ALA A 237 21.21 21.61 3.76
C ALA A 237 19.96 21.30 4.63
N PRO A 238 19.40 22.22 5.41
CA PRO A 238 18.19 21.94 6.22
C PRO A 238 16.98 21.57 5.37
N ILE A 239 16.79 22.21 4.19
CA ILE A 239 15.66 21.94 3.29
C ILE A 239 15.83 20.57 2.62
N LEU A 240 17.03 20.27 2.13
CA LEU A 240 17.33 18.99 1.50
C LEU A 240 17.20 17.83 2.49
N VAL A 241 17.69 18.00 3.71
CA VAL A 241 17.54 17.00 4.77
C VAL A 241 16.06 16.78 5.12
N ALA A 242 15.27 17.85 5.25
CA ALA A 242 13.84 17.72 5.51
C ALA A 242 13.13 16.95 4.38
N ASN A 243 13.43 17.27 3.11
CA ASN A 243 12.90 16.57 1.95
C ASN A 243 13.26 15.07 1.96
N GLN A 244 14.52 14.74 2.28
CA GLN A 244 14.99 13.35 2.36
C GLN A 244 14.33 12.59 3.51
N MET A 245 14.13 13.23 4.69
CA MET A 245 13.44 12.60 5.82
C MET A 245 11.98 12.29 5.48
N THR A 246 11.27 13.22 4.82
CA THR A 246 9.90 12.99 4.37
C THR A 246 9.83 11.87 3.32
N MET A 247 10.77 11.82 2.37
CA MET A 247 10.88 10.73 1.39
C MET A 247 11.03 9.37 2.07
N ILE A 248 11.95 9.27 3.01
CA ILE A 248 12.22 8.03 3.73
C ILE A 248 11.00 7.60 4.56
N ALA A 249 10.40 8.53 5.30
CA ALA A 249 9.19 8.27 6.06
C ALA A 249 8.07 7.72 5.15
N ARG A 250 7.92 8.28 3.95
CA ARG A 250 6.95 7.82 2.97
C ARG A 250 7.25 6.42 2.42
N ILE A 251 8.52 6.11 2.12
CA ILE A 251 8.93 4.77 1.68
C ILE A 251 8.64 3.74 2.78
N LEU A 252 9.05 4.02 4.02
CA LEU A 252 8.78 3.14 5.18
C LEU A 252 7.28 2.92 5.38
N TYR A 253 6.46 3.96 5.22
CA TYR A 253 5.00 3.85 5.29
C TYR A 253 4.43 2.96 4.18
N ILE A 254 4.87 3.13 2.92
CA ILE A 254 4.42 2.33 1.77
C ILE A 254 4.68 0.84 2.00
N TYR A 255 5.81 0.49 2.59
CA TYR A 255 6.12 -0.91 2.94
C TYR A 255 5.42 -1.38 4.22
N ASP A 256 4.73 -0.49 4.95
CA ASP A 256 4.04 -0.82 6.20
C ASP A 256 4.96 -1.54 7.18
N LEU A 257 6.16 -1.02 7.34
CA LEU A 257 7.12 -1.60 8.29
C LEU A 257 6.66 -1.41 9.74
N GLY A 258 5.71 -0.47 10.00
CA GLY A 258 4.96 -0.38 11.25
C GLY A 258 3.89 -1.44 11.43
N GLY A 259 3.27 -1.94 10.33
CA GLY A 259 2.23 -2.98 10.37
C GLY A 259 2.76 -4.42 10.41
N LEU A 260 4.07 -4.64 10.30
CA LEU A 260 4.71 -5.94 10.56
C LEU A 260 4.45 -6.45 11.98
N GLU A 261 4.11 -5.58 12.91
CA GLU A 261 3.61 -5.92 14.25
C GLU A 261 2.49 -6.95 14.24
N ASN A 262 1.50 -6.75 13.36
CA ASN A 262 0.35 -7.65 13.25
C ASN A 262 0.71 -9.02 12.66
N MET A 263 1.79 -9.11 11.90
CA MET A 263 2.28 -10.37 11.34
C MET A 263 3.13 -11.17 12.34
N LEU A 264 3.70 -10.52 13.35
CA LEU A 264 4.77 -11.08 14.19
C LEU A 264 4.40 -11.27 15.65
N LYS A 265 3.21 -10.85 16.09
CA LYS A 265 2.67 -10.99 17.46
C LYS A 265 3.72 -10.80 18.57
N GLY A 266 3.89 -9.57 19.07
CA GLY A 266 4.63 -9.29 20.29
C GLY A 266 4.96 -7.82 20.55
N GLU A 267 4.96 -7.43 21.83
CA GLU A 267 5.33 -6.08 22.32
C GLU A 267 6.75 -5.63 21.90
N THR A 268 7.57 -6.60 21.48
CA THR A 268 8.97 -6.38 21.09
C THR A 268 9.11 -5.64 19.76
N VAL A 269 8.10 -5.68 18.89
CA VAL A 269 8.18 -5.16 17.53
C VAL A 269 8.06 -3.65 17.48
N SER A 270 7.21 -3.02 18.29
CA SER A 270 7.15 -1.56 18.39
C SER A 270 8.48 -0.95 18.90
N VAL A 271 9.14 -1.66 19.82
CA VAL A 271 10.47 -1.29 20.31
C VAL A 271 11.52 -1.45 19.20
N ILE A 272 11.47 -2.55 18.44
CA ILE A 272 12.38 -2.81 17.32
C ILE A 272 12.18 -1.77 16.21
N ILE A 273 10.95 -1.44 15.85
CA ILE A 273 10.65 -0.40 14.84
C ILE A 273 11.13 0.98 15.31
N SER A 274 10.91 1.32 16.59
CA SER A 274 11.42 2.56 17.15
C SER A 274 12.96 2.60 17.15
N GLN A 275 13.60 1.48 17.47
CA GLN A 275 15.07 1.34 17.38
C GLN A 275 15.57 1.36 15.95
N LEU A 276 14.80 0.84 14.98
CA LEU A 276 15.10 0.91 13.56
C LEU A 276 15.07 2.33 13.06
N ILE A 277 13.97 3.03 13.29
CA ILE A 277 13.84 4.43 12.94
C ILE A 277 15.00 5.19 13.59
N SER A 278 15.32 4.88 14.85
CA SER A 278 16.42 5.49 15.60
C SER A 278 17.80 5.13 15.04
N ASN A 279 18.10 3.87 14.75
CA ASN A 279 19.38 3.44 14.19
C ASN A 279 19.52 3.85 12.73
N PHE A 280 18.43 3.85 11.97
CA PHE A 280 18.38 4.31 10.60
C PHE A 280 18.66 5.81 10.50
N ALA A 281 18.03 6.62 11.34
CA ALA A 281 18.34 8.04 11.39
C ALA A 281 19.79 8.29 11.82
N LYS A 282 20.37 7.46 12.71
CA LYS A 282 21.81 7.51 13.05
C LYS A 282 22.70 7.20 11.85
N THR A 283 22.40 6.11 11.15
CA THR A 283 23.16 5.67 9.98
C THR A 283 23.03 6.66 8.83
N LEU A 284 21.82 7.21 8.64
CA LEU A 284 21.53 8.22 7.63
C LEU A 284 22.26 9.54 7.93
N ALA A 285 22.23 9.98 9.19
CA ALA A 285 22.94 11.18 9.64
C ALA A 285 24.44 11.07 9.39
N LEU A 286 25.03 9.94 9.78
CA LEU A 286 26.45 9.68 9.59
C LEU A 286 26.79 9.58 8.10
N ASN A 287 25.91 9.01 7.28
CA ASN A 287 26.13 8.85 5.85
C ASN A 287 25.89 10.13 5.06
N ILE A 288 24.85 10.90 5.36
CA ILE A 288 24.66 12.23 4.77
C ILE A 288 25.86 13.13 5.14
N LEU A 289 26.30 13.12 6.40
CA LEU A 289 27.47 13.87 6.85
C LEU A 289 28.78 13.34 6.27
N ALA A 290 28.90 12.03 6.02
CA ALA A 290 30.08 11.43 5.37
C ALA A 290 30.09 11.66 3.87
N PHE A 291 28.94 11.75 3.20
CA PHE A 291 28.85 12.10 1.78
C PHE A 291 29.21 13.56 1.51
N ILE A 292 28.88 14.47 2.43
CA ILE A 292 29.17 15.91 2.28
C ILE A 292 30.68 16.19 2.16
N PRO A 293 31.61 15.64 2.98
CA PRO A 293 33.03 15.85 2.84
C PRO A 293 33.66 15.18 1.60
N ALA A 294 33.16 14.00 1.22
CA ALA A 294 33.64 13.29 0.03
C ALA A 294 33.25 13.98 -1.29
N ILE A 295 32.17 14.75 -1.26
CA ILE A 295 31.63 15.53 -2.39
C ILE A 295 32.29 16.91 -2.48
N GLY A 296 32.86 17.42 -1.40
CA GLY A 296 33.47 18.76 -1.33
C GLY A 296 34.35 19.12 -2.51
N PRO A 297 35.26 18.25 -3.00
CA PRO A 297 36.02 18.49 -4.21
C PRO A 297 35.24 18.41 -5.52
N LEU A 298 34.13 17.61 -5.55
CA LEU A 298 33.27 17.43 -6.71
C LEU A 298 32.24 18.58 -6.87
N ILE A 299 31.81 19.20 -5.78
CA ILE A 299 30.87 20.34 -5.79
C ILE A 299 31.47 21.55 -6.52
N LYS A 300 32.76 21.74 -6.52
CA LYS A 300 33.38 22.82 -7.29
C LYS A 300 33.17 22.73 -8.80
N GLY A 301 32.74 21.55 -9.31
CA GLY A 301 32.48 21.32 -10.73
C GLY A 301 31.01 21.07 -11.12
N LEU A 302 30.09 20.86 -10.16
CA LEU A 302 28.71 20.48 -10.41
C LEU A 302 27.74 21.46 -9.71
N ILE A 303 27.73 22.68 -10.17
CA ILE A 303 27.02 23.83 -9.58
C ILE A 303 25.54 23.85 -9.94
N ASN A 304 24.83 22.73 -10.01
CA ASN A 304 23.39 22.74 -10.26
C ASN A 304 22.70 21.60 -9.50
N GLY A 305 21.41 21.71 -9.27
CA GLY A 305 20.54 20.75 -8.56
C GLY A 305 20.74 19.24 -8.85
N GLY A 306 21.63 18.91 -9.80
CA GLY A 306 21.98 17.56 -10.17
C GLY A 306 22.66 16.73 -9.07
N VAL A 307 23.47 17.34 -8.19
CA VAL A 307 24.11 16.57 -7.09
C VAL A 307 23.11 16.27 -5.99
N ALA A 308 22.29 17.25 -5.61
CA ALA A 308 21.24 17.07 -4.62
C ALA A 308 20.22 15.98 -5.08
N SER A 309 19.87 16.03 -6.37
CA SER A 309 19.00 15.03 -6.99
C SER A 309 19.65 13.63 -7.00
N LEU A 310 20.94 13.53 -7.34
CA LEU A 310 21.66 12.25 -7.34
C LEU A 310 21.76 11.65 -5.93
N ILE A 311 22.04 12.48 -4.91
CA ILE A 311 22.06 12.04 -3.50
C ILE A 311 20.67 11.55 -3.10
N THR A 312 19.63 12.31 -3.39
CA THR A 312 18.25 11.96 -3.05
C THR A 312 17.83 10.68 -3.75
N LEU A 313 18.15 10.51 -5.03
CA LEU A 313 17.87 9.29 -5.80
C LEU A 313 18.61 8.08 -5.20
N SER A 314 19.93 8.17 -5.03
CA SER A 314 20.74 7.05 -4.52
C SER A 314 20.30 6.61 -3.12
N LEU A 315 19.97 7.56 -2.27
CA LEU A 315 19.48 7.29 -0.93
C LEU A 315 18.07 6.68 -0.96
N GLY A 316 17.14 7.26 -1.72
CA GLY A 316 15.77 6.77 -1.82
C GLY A 316 15.74 5.34 -2.34
N GLU A 317 16.45 5.03 -3.42
CA GLU A 317 16.49 3.68 -3.98
C GLU A 317 17.22 2.68 -3.09
N ALA A 318 18.23 3.12 -2.33
CA ALA A 318 18.86 2.25 -1.33
C ALA A 318 17.89 1.87 -0.20
N VAL A 319 17.04 2.81 0.21
CA VAL A 319 15.94 2.54 1.17
C VAL A 319 14.90 1.62 0.56
N ASN A 320 14.49 1.90 -0.68
CA ASN A 320 13.47 1.12 -1.39
C ASN A 320 13.88 -0.36 -1.51
N ILE A 321 15.10 -0.64 -2.01
CA ILE A 321 15.59 -2.02 -2.13
C ILE A 321 15.77 -2.71 -0.77
N SER A 322 16.17 -1.98 0.25
CA SER A 322 16.32 -2.52 1.60
C SER A 322 14.97 -2.88 2.21
N CYS A 323 13.97 -2.01 2.07
CA CYS A 323 12.60 -2.28 2.48
C CYS A 323 11.99 -3.48 1.74
N TYR A 324 12.20 -3.55 0.41
CA TYR A 324 11.74 -4.67 -0.40
C TYR A 324 12.27 -6.01 0.14
N LYS A 325 13.58 -6.11 0.33
CA LYS A 325 14.23 -7.34 0.80
C LYS A 325 13.78 -7.77 2.20
N ILE A 326 13.60 -6.81 3.11
CA ILE A 326 13.08 -7.11 4.45
C ILE A 326 11.64 -7.61 4.35
N TYR A 327 10.79 -6.92 3.62
CA TYR A 327 9.39 -7.31 3.47
C TYR A 327 9.25 -8.69 2.83
N GLU A 328 10.02 -8.97 1.77
CA GLU A 328 10.08 -10.27 1.11
C GLU A 328 10.53 -11.38 2.07
N SER A 329 11.57 -11.13 2.88
CA SER A 329 12.08 -12.08 3.86
C SER A 329 11.03 -12.42 4.92
N VAL A 330 10.26 -11.42 5.36
CA VAL A 330 9.15 -11.62 6.31
C VAL A 330 8.02 -12.44 5.68
N LEU A 331 7.64 -12.15 4.44
CA LEU A 331 6.63 -12.92 3.71
C LEU A 331 7.06 -14.39 3.57
N ASN A 332 8.34 -14.66 3.38
CA ASN A 332 8.93 -16.00 3.29
C ASN A 332 9.10 -16.69 4.65
N GLY A 333 8.59 -16.10 5.73
CA GLY A 333 8.53 -16.71 7.05
C GLY A 333 9.80 -16.55 7.90
N ASN A 334 10.76 -15.73 7.50
CA ASN A 334 11.90 -15.39 8.34
C ASN A 334 11.43 -14.50 9.50
N LYS A 335 11.52 -15.03 10.71
CA LYS A 335 11.02 -14.38 11.94
C LYS A 335 12.09 -13.59 12.69
N ASP A 336 13.35 -13.66 12.26
CA ASP A 336 14.45 -12.92 12.91
C ASP A 336 14.54 -11.50 12.36
N ILE A 337 13.59 -10.68 12.80
CA ILE A 337 13.50 -9.28 12.40
C ILE A 337 14.63 -8.48 13.01
N GLU A 338 15.07 -8.79 14.22
CA GLU A 338 16.14 -8.06 14.89
C GLU A 338 17.43 -8.12 14.05
N GLU A 339 17.77 -9.30 13.53
CA GLU A 339 18.91 -9.47 12.63
C GLU A 339 18.70 -8.70 11.32
N GLN A 340 17.52 -8.83 10.70
CA GLN A 340 17.19 -8.12 9.45
C GLN A 340 17.22 -6.61 9.60
N MET A 341 16.77 -6.10 10.74
CA MET A 341 16.77 -4.69 11.05
C MET A 341 18.18 -4.16 11.29
N LYS A 342 19.04 -4.94 11.94
CA LYS A 342 20.48 -4.62 12.06
C LYS A 342 21.13 -4.56 10.68
N MET A 343 20.80 -5.49 9.80
CA MET A 343 21.30 -5.52 8.42
C MET A 343 20.74 -4.36 7.56
N PHE A 344 19.57 -3.82 7.90
CA PHE A 344 18.96 -2.75 7.12
C PHE A 344 19.85 -1.51 6.97
N GLY A 345 20.42 -1.04 8.07
CA GLY A 345 21.33 0.10 8.05
C GLY A 345 22.55 -0.15 7.15
N ASP A 346 23.13 -1.35 7.25
CA ASP A 346 24.29 -1.76 6.43
C ASP A 346 23.90 -1.88 4.95
N MET A 347 22.72 -2.41 4.64
CA MET A 347 22.19 -2.49 3.27
C MET A 347 21.98 -1.09 2.68
N VAL A 348 21.33 -0.18 3.40
CA VAL A 348 21.11 1.19 2.93
C VAL A 348 22.44 1.88 2.66
N GLN A 349 23.41 1.77 3.58
CA GLN A 349 24.72 2.35 3.39
C GLN A 349 25.43 1.79 2.16
N LYS A 350 25.42 0.48 2.00
CA LYS A 350 26.05 -0.20 0.87
C LYS A 350 25.44 0.27 -0.45
N TYR A 351 24.13 0.14 -0.60
CA TYR A 351 23.45 0.47 -1.84
C TYR A 351 23.51 1.97 -2.17
N ALA A 352 23.33 2.86 -1.19
CA ALA A 352 23.45 4.30 -1.42
C ALA A 352 24.85 4.70 -1.91
N THR A 353 25.90 4.09 -1.33
CA THR A 353 27.28 4.34 -1.74
C THR A 353 27.57 3.84 -3.16
N GLU A 354 27.09 2.64 -3.49
CA GLU A 354 27.22 2.03 -4.81
C GLU A 354 26.50 2.87 -5.86
N TYR A 355 25.24 3.17 -5.66
CA TYR A 355 24.41 3.93 -6.60
C TYR A 355 24.93 5.34 -6.84
N PHE A 356 25.39 5.99 -5.77
CA PHE A 356 26.02 7.32 -5.90
C PHE A 356 27.31 7.29 -6.73
N LYS A 357 28.18 6.28 -6.51
CA LYS A 357 29.44 6.13 -7.27
C LYS A 357 29.17 5.82 -8.74
N GLU A 358 28.19 4.98 -9.03
CA GLU A 358 27.83 4.58 -10.38
C GLU A 358 27.05 5.66 -11.14
N LYS A 359 26.59 6.71 -10.45
CA LYS A 359 25.76 7.79 -11.01
C LYS A 359 24.56 7.26 -11.76
N LYS A 360 23.90 6.24 -11.19
CA LYS A 360 22.70 5.63 -11.77
C LYS A 360 21.61 6.66 -12.03
N LYS A 361 20.92 6.48 -13.15
CA LYS A 361 19.73 7.25 -13.50
C LYS A 361 18.47 6.52 -13.01
N PRO A 362 17.31 7.21 -12.90
CA PRO A 362 16.08 6.57 -12.44
C PRO A 362 15.72 5.27 -13.17
N GLU A 363 15.93 5.22 -14.48
CA GLU A 363 15.64 4.06 -15.33
C GLU A 363 16.54 2.84 -15.09
N ASP A 364 17.68 3.02 -14.40
CA ASP A 364 18.65 1.96 -14.12
C ASP A 364 18.25 1.12 -12.89
N TYR A 365 17.30 1.61 -12.09
CA TYR A 365 16.86 0.93 -10.88
C TYR A 365 15.75 -0.09 -11.22
N LYS A 366 16.04 -1.33 -10.91
CA LYS A 366 15.11 -2.44 -11.13
C LYS A 366 14.78 -3.10 -9.81
N LYS A 367 13.57 -3.63 -9.75
CA LYS A 367 13.14 -4.50 -8.66
C LYS A 367 14.17 -5.62 -8.48
N PRO A 368 14.53 -5.99 -7.24
CA PRO A 368 15.33 -7.19 -6.96
C PRO A 368 14.69 -8.45 -7.56
N GLU A 369 15.51 -9.34 -8.09
CA GLU A 369 15.08 -10.67 -8.58
C GLU A 369 14.80 -11.61 -7.41
#